data_ae4e7cc46c2b79c08266a9c926dfba74
#
_entry.id   ae4e7cc46c2b79c08266a9c926dfba74
#
_cell.length_a   1.000
_cell.length_b   1.000
_cell.length_c   1.000
_cell.angle_alpha   90.00
_cell.angle_beta   90.00
_cell.angle_gamma   90.00
#
_symmetry.space_group_name_H-M   'P 1'
#
loop_
_entity.id
_entity.type
_entity.pdbx_description
1 polymer ?
#
loop_
_entity_poly.entity_id
_entity_poly.type
_entity_poly.pdbx_seq_one_letter_code
_entity_poly.pdbx_strand_id
1 'polypeptide(L)' 'MKYLVNAIEFDFSDSQGELDEWEQDQIVKNNIGVWEADDEDDLIEEITTSSGWCIKSIDYDIQLK' A
#
# COMPACT_ATOMS: atom_id res chain seq x y z
N MET A 1 5.53 -8.00 -13.61
CA MET A 1 6.12 -6.65 -13.60
C MET A 1 6.41 -6.23 -12.17
N LYS A 2 7.52 -5.60 -11.95
CA LYS A 2 7.90 -5.19 -10.60
C LYS A 2 7.66 -3.70 -10.40
N TYR A 3 7.14 -3.36 -9.24
CA TYR A 3 6.85 -1.99 -8.86
C TYR A 3 7.60 -1.66 -7.57
N LEU A 4 8.29 -0.53 -7.58
CA LEU A 4 8.90 -0.03 -6.35
C LEU A 4 7.93 0.97 -5.73
N VAL A 5 7.29 0.56 -4.65
CA VAL A 5 6.33 1.41 -3.97
C VAL A 5 7.08 2.32 -3.00
N ASN A 6 6.98 3.62 -3.21
CA ASN A 6 7.70 4.63 -2.43
C ASN A 6 6.86 5.22 -1.30
N ALA A 7 5.57 5.33 -1.52
CA ALA A 7 4.67 5.89 -0.51
C ALA A 7 3.25 5.36 -0.75
N ILE A 8 2.51 5.18 0.31
CA ILE A 8 1.12 4.77 0.26
C ILE A 8 0.33 5.58 1.27
N GLU A 9 -0.83 6.07 0.85
CA GLU A 9 -1.80 6.65 1.76
C GLU A 9 -3.01 5.72 1.81
N PHE A 10 -3.23 5.10 2.96
CA PHE A 10 -4.39 4.23 3.17
C PHE A 10 -5.56 5.02 3.71
N ASP A 11 -6.75 4.49 3.48
CA ASP A 11 -7.97 5.02 4.08
C ASP A 11 -8.24 4.24 5.37
N PHE A 12 -7.98 4.89 6.49
CA PHE A 12 -8.20 4.30 7.81
C PHE A 12 -9.51 4.77 8.45
N SER A 13 -10.40 5.36 7.67
CA SER A 13 -11.65 5.88 8.21
C SER A 13 -12.50 4.78 8.87
N ASP A 14 -12.42 3.57 8.36
CA ASP A 14 -13.17 2.43 8.91
C ASP A 14 -12.60 1.95 10.25
N SER A 15 -11.44 2.42 10.65
CA SER A 15 -10.86 2.04 11.94
C SER A 15 -11.61 2.65 13.12
N GLN A 16 -12.39 3.71 12.86
CA GLN A 16 -13.17 4.42 13.89
C GLN A 16 -12.31 4.91 15.06
N GLY A 17 -11.06 5.30 14.74
CA GLY A 17 -10.13 5.79 15.75
C GLY A 17 -9.42 4.71 16.54
N GLU A 18 -9.57 3.44 16.18
CA GLU A 18 -8.88 2.35 16.87
C GLU A 18 -7.39 2.29 16.55
N LEU A 19 -6.99 2.85 15.39
CA LEU A 19 -5.59 2.88 15.00
C LEU A 19 -4.98 4.25 15.34
N ASP A 20 -3.92 4.25 16.13
CA ASP A 20 -3.18 5.49 16.39
C ASP A 20 -2.19 5.73 15.25
N GLU A 21 -1.54 6.91 15.26
CA GLU A 21 -0.62 7.29 14.19
C GLU A 21 0.54 6.31 14.05
N TRP A 22 1.01 5.77 15.16
CA TRP A 22 2.12 4.82 15.13
C TRP A 22 1.72 3.53 14.40
N GLU A 23 0.54 3.01 14.68
CA GLU A 23 0.05 1.80 14.03
C GLU A 23 -0.17 2.02 12.53
N GLN A 24 -0.75 3.18 12.17
CA GLN A 24 -0.94 3.53 10.77
C GLN A 24 0.40 3.61 10.03
N ASP A 25 1.40 4.21 10.66
CA ASP A 25 2.74 4.31 10.08
C ASP A 25 3.38 2.95 9.87
N GLN A 26 3.19 2.02 10.81
CA GLN A 26 3.71 0.65 10.66
C GLN A 26 3.06 -0.08 9.50
N ILE A 27 1.75 0.11 9.31
CA ILE A 27 1.05 -0.51 8.19
C ILE A 27 1.61 0.02 6.86
N VAL A 28 1.83 1.32 6.77
CA VAL A 28 2.44 1.91 5.57
C VAL A 28 3.82 1.33 5.33
N LYS A 29 4.67 1.34 6.35
CA LYS A 29 6.05 0.87 6.21
C LYS A 29 6.13 -0.60 5.83
N ASN A 30 5.22 -1.43 6.32
CA ASN A 30 5.21 -2.84 6.00
C ASN A 30 4.84 -3.12 4.54
N ASN A 31 4.26 -2.13 3.87
CA ASN A 31 3.80 -2.27 2.49
C ASN A 31 4.61 -1.45 1.50
N ILE A 32 5.66 -0.78 1.95
CA ILE A 32 6.60 -0.06 1.09
C ILE A 32 7.64 -1.06 0.58
N GLY A 33 8.09 -0.86 -0.65
CA GLY A 33 9.15 -1.68 -1.23
C GLY A 33 8.72 -2.27 -2.57
N VAL A 34 9.38 -3.35 -2.96
CA VAL A 34 9.15 -3.98 -4.26
C VAL A 34 7.98 -4.94 -4.18
N TRP A 35 7.04 -4.75 -5.11
CA TRP A 35 5.90 -5.64 -5.28
C TRP A 35 5.89 -6.19 -6.70
N GLU A 36 5.43 -7.40 -6.85
CA GLU A 36 5.25 -7.99 -8.18
C GLU A 36 3.76 -8.07 -8.50
N ALA A 37 3.37 -7.51 -9.63
CA ALA A 37 1.98 -7.47 -10.06
C ALA A 37 1.95 -7.36 -11.58
N ASP A 38 0.81 -7.69 -12.19
CA ASP A 38 0.67 -7.64 -13.65
C ASP A 38 0.46 -6.21 -14.14
N ASP A 39 -0.27 -5.40 -13.38
CA ASP A 39 -0.53 -4.00 -13.71
C ASP A 39 -0.83 -3.22 -12.42
N GLU A 40 -1.16 -1.93 -12.58
CA GLU A 40 -1.44 -1.07 -11.43
C GLU A 40 -2.65 -1.56 -10.63
N ASP A 41 -3.70 -1.98 -11.32
CA ASP A 41 -4.91 -2.47 -10.63
C ASP A 41 -4.59 -3.70 -9.80
N ASP A 42 -3.79 -4.60 -10.35
CA ASP A 42 -3.36 -5.80 -9.64
C ASP A 42 -2.47 -5.44 -8.45
N LEU A 43 -1.59 -4.45 -8.62
CA LEU A 43 -0.74 -3.96 -7.54
C LEU A 43 -1.57 -3.44 -6.38
N ILE A 44 -2.56 -2.62 -6.67
CA ILE A 44 -3.43 -2.05 -5.66
C ILE A 44 -4.22 -3.15 -4.93
N GLU A 45 -4.73 -4.11 -5.68
CA GLU A 45 -5.46 -5.23 -5.11
C GLU A 45 -4.58 -6.08 -4.20
N GLU A 46 -3.34 -6.35 -4.61
CA GLU A 46 -2.41 -7.13 -3.81
C GLU A 46 -2.10 -6.43 -2.48
N ILE A 47 -1.84 -5.13 -2.53
CA ILE A 47 -1.54 -4.35 -1.33
C ILE A 47 -2.76 -4.27 -0.43
N THR A 48 -3.94 -4.04 -1.01
CA THR A 48 -5.19 -3.96 -0.25
C THR A 48 -5.46 -5.28 0.47
N THR A 49 -5.27 -6.39 -0.22
CA THR A 49 -5.48 -7.72 0.36
C THR A 49 -4.46 -7.99 1.49
N SER A 50 -3.20 -7.62 1.25
CA SER A 50 -2.14 -7.85 2.23
C SER A 50 -2.29 -6.98 3.48
N SER A 51 -2.66 -5.72 3.30
CA SER A 51 -2.78 -4.78 4.42
C SER A 51 -4.11 -4.85 5.13
N GLY A 52 -5.17 -5.22 4.41
CA GLY A 52 -6.53 -5.18 4.93
C GLY A 52 -7.18 -3.80 4.85
N TRP A 53 -6.54 -2.83 4.19
CA TRP A 53 -7.03 -1.46 4.12
C TRP A 53 -7.08 -0.98 2.68
N CYS A 54 -8.07 -0.13 2.37
CA CYS A 54 -8.17 0.48 1.06
C CYS A 54 -7.10 1.54 0.88
N ILE A 55 -6.62 1.70 -0.35
CA ILE A 55 -5.59 2.68 -0.70
C ILE A 55 -6.29 3.95 -1.20
N LYS A 56 -5.93 5.10 -0.63
CA LYS A 56 -6.37 6.41 -1.12
C LYS A 56 -5.45 6.93 -2.20
N SER A 57 -4.15 6.78 -2.01
CA SER A 57 -3.18 7.15 -3.02
C SER A 57 -1.93 6.29 -2.87
N ILE A 58 -1.20 6.15 -3.96
CA ILE A 58 0.02 5.35 -3.97
C ILE A 58 1.02 6.00 -4.92
N ASP A 59 2.27 6.02 -4.49
CA ASP A 59 3.38 6.53 -5.29
C ASP A 59 4.34 5.37 -5.53
N TYR A 60 4.60 5.07 -6.80
CA TYR A 60 5.46 3.96 -7.17
C TYR A 60 6.19 4.22 -8.48
N ASP A 61 7.28 3.49 -8.67
CA ASP A 61 8.02 3.46 -9.92
C ASP A 61 7.94 2.05 -10.51
N ILE A 62 7.84 1.98 -11.83
CA ILE A 62 7.87 0.68 -12.51
C ILE A 62 9.33 0.28 -12.71
N GLN A 63 9.65 -0.91 -12.27
CA GLN A 63 10.98 -1.46 -12.48
C GLN A 63 10.97 -2.31 -13.73
N LEU A 64 11.66 -1.85 -14.76
CA LEU A 64 11.64 -2.48 -16.07
C LEU A 64 12.60 -3.65 -16.19
N LYS A 65 13.10 -4.12 -15.08
CA LYS A 65 14.03 -5.22 -15.20
C LYS A 65 14.02 -6.13 -13.99
#